data_0a7a44d0825aeb275aeca3163164ab49
#
_entry.id   0a7a44d0825aeb275aeca3163164ab49
#
_cell.length_a   1.000
_cell.length_b   1.000
_cell.length_c   1.000
_cell.angle_alpha   90.00
_cell.angle_beta   90.00
_cell.angle_gamma   90.00
#
_symmetry.space_group_name_H-M   'P 1'
#
loop_
_entity.id
_entity.type
_entity.pdbx_description
1 polymer ?
#
loop_
_entity_poly.entity_id
_entity_poly.type
_entity_poly.pdbx_seq_one_letter_code
_entity_poly.pdbx_strand_id
1 'polypeptide(L)'
;MRSLIAPLLLISAKWTNALTFEIPSSPPAGGNKIDPTPVGVSIEFFAFPDYIEKLPLTNACLATLEDVLGAKPPIRIGGTTQDRALYDASLQSAVDYTVDSPDDAPDSLTFGDRFMELAGSYEGEVTIGLNRRLDDVENTIAAAKVVQSKVGNLYAIELGNEPNFFKSSDPIAHGEAWTAAADAASQVSWQTSVSEGLDNKQSFVQAGVFFDTESFTAENLAAKEEETGSTGYVRSFCHHFYPQSSSNANLSRLIDHADIVDGVATFESQVAAAQQLNLDFIMGETNSATQGGGGISPTYGAGLWILDYIMQSTMKGIQQLFFHQGTIGNCQYCWWQDSVNAPFYGAYTAALALSGASQITQLDAGDSRYAGYAIYDGDGHPTRVLLYNSDYYASGTRSSINITLTGIPSSSTVSAKRLTADAATVVGQEGISIGGQAFGDGSCELEGEEDRETIAVENGRAEVGIRASEALLIYL
;
A
#
# COMPACT_ATOMS: atom_id res chain seq x y z
N MET A 1 -52.28 -33.09 -49.12
CA MET A 1 -51.60 -31.84 -48.72
C MET A 1 -51.44 -31.85 -47.21
N ARG A 2 -50.24 -32.14 -46.72
CA ARG A 2 -49.88 -32.05 -45.30
C ARG A 2 -49.03 -30.80 -45.09
N SER A 3 -49.62 -29.85 -44.40
CA SER A 3 -48.94 -28.59 -44.04
C SER A 3 -47.90 -28.86 -42.95
N LEU A 4 -46.61 -28.58 -43.20
CA LEU A 4 -45.52 -28.60 -42.25
C LEU A 4 -45.50 -27.20 -41.57
N ILE A 5 -45.85 -27.14 -40.30
CA ILE A 5 -45.63 -25.95 -39.46
C ILE A 5 -44.26 -26.16 -38.81
N ALA A 6 -43.28 -25.32 -39.19
CA ALA A 6 -41.98 -25.25 -38.52
C ALA A 6 -42.13 -24.44 -37.21
N PRO A 7 -41.56 -24.88 -36.08
CA PRO A 7 -41.59 -24.12 -34.86
C PRO A 7 -40.57 -22.95 -34.97
N LEU A 8 -41.08 -21.74 -34.74
CA LEU A 8 -40.26 -20.54 -34.53
C LEU A 8 -39.56 -20.67 -33.17
N LEU A 9 -38.23 -20.87 -33.20
CA LEU A 9 -37.42 -20.76 -31.98
C LEU A 9 -37.33 -19.25 -31.64
N LEU A 10 -38.05 -18.84 -30.62
CA LEU A 10 -37.83 -17.55 -29.94
C LEU A 10 -36.52 -17.67 -29.15
N ILE A 11 -35.44 -17.17 -29.69
CA ILE A 11 -34.20 -16.91 -28.93
C ILE A 11 -34.51 -15.69 -28.05
N SER A 12 -34.82 -15.92 -26.79
CA SER A 12 -34.88 -14.86 -25.79
C SER A 12 -33.44 -14.37 -25.55
N ALA A 13 -33.07 -13.26 -26.16
CA ALA A 13 -31.89 -12.53 -25.75
C ALA A 13 -32.08 -12.17 -24.26
N LYS A 14 -31.34 -12.79 -23.35
CA LYS A 14 -31.20 -12.29 -22.01
C LYS A 14 -30.48 -10.96 -22.13
N TRP A 15 -31.20 -9.88 -21.95
CA TRP A 15 -30.61 -8.58 -21.70
C TRP A 15 -29.86 -8.71 -20.38
N THR A 16 -28.58 -8.97 -20.41
CA THR A 16 -27.69 -8.65 -19.29
C THR A 16 -27.68 -7.14 -19.20
N ASN A 17 -28.09 -6.56 -18.08
CA ASN A 17 -27.94 -5.14 -17.84
C ASN A 17 -26.45 -4.83 -18.05
N ALA A 18 -26.12 -4.11 -19.12
CA ALA A 18 -24.77 -3.67 -19.37
C ALA A 18 -24.43 -2.64 -18.28
N LEU A 19 -23.38 -2.87 -17.53
CA LEU A 19 -22.87 -1.94 -16.55
C LEU A 19 -22.33 -0.71 -17.31
N THR A 20 -22.73 0.50 -16.90
CA THR A 20 -22.30 1.74 -17.56
C THR A 20 -21.56 2.60 -16.56
N PHE A 21 -20.35 3.03 -16.92
CA PHE A 21 -19.56 4.00 -16.18
C PHE A 21 -19.42 5.28 -17.02
N GLU A 22 -19.80 6.40 -16.42
CA GLU A 22 -19.66 7.72 -17.03
C GLU A 22 -18.37 8.39 -16.52
N ILE A 23 -17.49 8.78 -17.43
CA ILE A 23 -16.25 9.49 -17.12
C ILE A 23 -16.57 10.99 -17.03
N PRO A 24 -16.49 11.61 -15.84
CA PRO A 24 -16.64 13.05 -15.71
C PRO A 24 -15.55 13.79 -16.51
N SER A 25 -15.93 14.87 -17.18
CA SER A 25 -14.98 15.69 -17.95
C SER A 25 -13.95 16.43 -17.09
N SER A 26 -14.18 16.47 -15.79
CA SER A 26 -13.27 17.02 -14.75
C SER A 26 -13.52 16.32 -13.43
N PRO A 27 -12.52 16.26 -12.54
CA PRO A 27 -12.70 15.65 -11.23
C PRO A 27 -13.69 16.44 -10.37
N PRO A 28 -14.36 15.79 -9.38
CA PRO A 28 -15.24 16.47 -8.44
C PRO A 28 -14.48 17.54 -7.65
N ALA A 29 -15.14 18.67 -7.39
CA ALA A 29 -14.57 19.72 -6.54
C ALA A 29 -14.33 19.20 -5.13
N GLY A 30 -13.15 19.50 -4.57
CA GLY A 30 -12.78 19.06 -3.22
C GLY A 30 -12.26 17.62 -3.12
N GLY A 31 -12.00 16.96 -4.25
CA GLY A 31 -11.31 15.66 -4.24
C GLY A 31 -9.88 15.77 -3.69
N ASN A 32 -9.41 14.70 -3.08
CA ASN A 32 -8.07 14.63 -2.52
C ASN A 32 -7.01 14.70 -3.63
N LYS A 33 -5.90 15.37 -3.34
CA LYS A 33 -4.72 15.33 -4.20
C LYS A 33 -3.97 14.03 -3.97
N ILE A 34 -3.38 13.53 -5.04
CA ILE A 34 -2.54 12.32 -5.03
C ILE A 34 -1.10 12.73 -4.75
N ASP A 35 -0.44 12.04 -3.83
CA ASP A 35 1.00 12.14 -3.65
C ASP A 35 1.71 11.63 -4.93
N PRO A 36 2.80 12.26 -5.40
CA PRO A 36 3.55 11.77 -6.56
C PRO A 36 4.09 10.34 -6.40
N THR A 37 4.30 9.90 -5.17
CA THR A 37 4.82 8.57 -4.82
C THR A 37 3.89 7.84 -3.85
N PRO A 38 2.64 7.52 -4.26
CA PRO A 38 1.64 6.98 -3.33
C PRO A 38 1.94 5.53 -2.91
N VAL A 39 2.89 4.87 -3.59
CA VAL A 39 3.25 3.46 -3.38
C VAL A 39 4.66 3.38 -2.84
N GLY A 40 4.80 2.91 -1.61
CA GLY A 40 6.06 2.68 -0.94
C GLY A 40 6.20 1.27 -0.38
N VAL A 41 7.31 0.98 0.25
CA VAL A 41 7.55 -0.29 0.95
C VAL A 41 7.96 -0.05 2.40
N SER A 42 7.42 -0.86 3.31
CA SER A 42 7.85 -0.97 4.69
C SER A 42 8.77 -2.19 4.81
N ILE A 43 9.96 -2.02 5.35
CA ILE A 43 10.93 -3.09 5.51
C ILE A 43 11.12 -3.35 7.01
N GLU A 44 10.97 -4.63 7.42
CA GLU A 44 11.17 -5.05 8.82
C GLU A 44 12.54 -4.62 9.34
N PHE A 45 12.58 -3.97 10.50
CA PHE A 45 13.75 -3.25 11.01
C PHE A 45 15.03 -4.08 11.00
N PHE A 46 15.01 -5.28 11.62
CA PHE A 46 16.21 -6.11 11.68
C PHE A 46 16.68 -6.64 10.32
N ALA A 47 15.75 -6.81 9.38
CA ALA A 47 16.01 -7.36 8.06
C ALA A 47 16.44 -6.28 7.03
N PHE A 48 16.22 -5.00 7.32
CA PHE A 48 16.52 -3.89 6.41
C PHE A 48 17.94 -3.93 5.81
N PRO A 49 19.02 -4.13 6.60
CA PRO A 49 20.35 -4.18 6.02
C PRO A 49 20.50 -5.26 4.95
N ASP A 50 19.92 -6.43 5.17
CA ASP A 50 20.00 -7.56 4.25
C ASP A 50 19.17 -7.34 2.98
N TYR A 51 18.04 -6.64 3.08
CA TYR A 51 17.28 -6.23 1.88
C TYR A 51 18.13 -5.35 0.94
N ILE A 52 18.93 -4.45 1.50
CA ILE A 52 19.75 -3.54 0.69
C ILE A 52 21.07 -4.20 0.23
N GLU A 53 21.73 -4.98 1.10
CA GLU A 53 23.06 -5.52 0.83
C GLU A 53 23.05 -6.91 0.16
N LYS A 54 22.00 -7.72 0.38
CA LYS A 54 22.00 -9.13 -0.06
C LYS A 54 20.92 -9.47 -1.07
N LEU A 55 19.87 -8.64 -1.23
CA LEU A 55 18.82 -8.85 -2.19
C LEU A 55 18.89 -7.85 -3.36
N PRO A 56 19.56 -8.22 -4.48
CA PRO A 56 19.69 -7.30 -5.63
C PRO A 56 18.37 -6.81 -6.20
N LEU A 57 17.32 -7.62 -6.12
CA LEU A 57 15.98 -7.28 -6.59
C LEU A 57 15.37 -6.11 -5.84
N THR A 58 15.77 -5.83 -4.59
CA THR A 58 15.24 -4.67 -3.86
C THR A 58 15.49 -3.38 -4.63
N ASN A 59 16.75 -3.13 -5.02
CA ASN A 59 17.09 -1.92 -5.77
C ASN A 59 16.48 -1.95 -7.18
N ALA A 60 16.45 -3.11 -7.85
CA ALA A 60 15.89 -3.24 -9.19
C ALA A 60 14.38 -2.96 -9.20
N CYS A 61 13.60 -3.56 -8.28
CA CYS A 61 12.15 -3.35 -8.24
C CYS A 61 11.76 -1.93 -7.79
N LEU A 62 12.53 -1.32 -6.89
CA LEU A 62 12.34 0.08 -6.52
C LEU A 62 12.66 1.01 -7.70
N ALA A 63 13.70 0.72 -8.50
CA ALA A 63 14.01 1.47 -9.72
C ALA A 63 12.90 1.33 -10.77
N THR A 64 12.34 0.13 -10.94
CA THR A 64 11.20 -0.09 -11.84
C THR A 64 9.97 0.73 -11.46
N LEU A 65 9.70 0.89 -10.16
CA LEU A 65 8.62 1.79 -9.69
C LEU A 65 8.98 3.26 -9.90
N GLU A 66 10.26 3.64 -9.68
CA GLU A 66 10.76 4.99 -9.95
C GLU A 66 10.57 5.40 -11.41
N ASP A 67 10.90 4.52 -12.36
CA ASP A 67 10.75 4.76 -13.80
C ASP A 67 9.29 5.05 -14.17
N VAL A 68 8.34 4.43 -13.49
CA VAL A 68 6.91 4.62 -13.72
C VAL A 68 6.37 5.87 -13.03
N LEU A 69 6.74 6.09 -11.77
CA LEU A 69 6.24 7.20 -10.95
C LEU A 69 6.94 8.53 -11.28
N GLY A 70 8.17 8.46 -11.82
CA GLY A 70 9.01 9.64 -12.09
C GLY A 70 9.74 10.15 -10.84
N ALA A 71 9.62 9.46 -9.72
CA ALA A 71 10.33 9.71 -8.47
C ALA A 71 10.51 8.40 -7.71
N LYS A 72 11.56 8.33 -6.89
CA LYS A 72 11.89 7.13 -6.11
C LYS A 72 10.80 6.83 -5.08
N PRO A 73 10.28 5.59 -5.00
CA PRO A 73 9.29 5.22 -3.99
C PRO A 73 9.80 5.50 -2.58
N PRO A 74 8.97 5.97 -1.65
CA PRO A 74 9.39 6.13 -0.26
C PRO A 74 9.56 4.76 0.41
N ILE A 75 10.46 4.67 1.39
CA ILE A 75 10.62 3.48 2.23
C ILE A 75 10.39 3.82 3.70
N ARG A 76 9.78 2.89 4.40
CA ARG A 76 9.70 2.89 5.86
C ARG A 76 10.53 1.74 6.40
N ILE A 77 11.42 2.02 7.34
CA ILE A 77 12.25 1.04 8.04
C ILE A 77 11.70 0.93 9.46
N GLY A 78 10.98 -0.16 9.74
CA GLY A 78 10.24 -0.29 11.00
C GLY A 78 9.71 -1.71 11.20
N GLY A 79 8.58 -1.84 11.90
CA GLY A 79 7.96 -3.10 12.21
C GLY A 79 8.19 -3.53 13.67
N THR A 80 7.75 -4.74 14.00
CA THR A 80 7.77 -5.23 15.40
C THR A 80 9.16 -5.18 16.04
N THR A 81 10.22 -5.39 15.26
CA THR A 81 11.58 -5.47 15.79
C THR A 81 12.21 -4.10 16.09
N GLN A 82 11.66 -2.98 15.59
CA GLN A 82 12.13 -1.67 16.05
C GLN A 82 11.96 -1.46 17.56
N ASP A 83 10.89 -2.01 18.16
CA ASP A 83 10.64 -1.92 19.60
C ASP A 83 11.41 -2.97 20.44
N ARG A 84 12.33 -3.69 19.79
CA ARG A 84 13.28 -4.64 20.40
C ARG A 84 14.73 -4.20 20.21
N ALA A 85 14.93 -3.10 19.47
CA ALA A 85 16.23 -2.62 19.02
C ALA A 85 16.79 -1.55 19.97
N LEU A 86 18.06 -1.67 20.30
CA LEU A 86 18.84 -0.64 21.01
C LEU A 86 20.00 -0.16 20.15
N TYR A 87 20.21 1.14 20.15
CA TYR A 87 21.35 1.74 19.46
C TYR A 87 22.62 1.57 20.28
N ASP A 88 23.70 1.13 19.60
CA ASP A 88 25.06 1.03 20.16
C ASP A 88 26.07 1.68 19.20
N ALA A 89 26.58 2.84 19.60
CA ALA A 89 27.57 3.60 18.83
C ALA A 89 28.91 2.84 18.63
N SER A 90 29.19 1.80 19.41
CA SER A 90 30.42 0.99 19.30
C SER A 90 30.28 -0.16 18.29
N LEU A 91 29.03 -0.50 17.88
CA LEU A 91 28.75 -1.59 16.95
C LEU A 91 29.27 -1.25 15.56
N GLN A 92 30.11 -2.14 15.00
CA GLN A 92 30.71 -1.94 13.66
C GLN A 92 29.83 -2.50 12.53
N SER A 93 29.00 -3.51 12.82
CA SER A 93 27.99 -4.02 11.88
C SER A 93 26.76 -3.13 11.86
N ALA A 94 25.91 -3.29 10.85
CA ALA A 94 24.64 -2.58 10.82
C ALA A 94 23.70 -3.04 11.96
N VAL A 95 23.59 -4.35 12.15
CA VAL A 95 22.81 -4.97 13.21
C VAL A 95 23.58 -6.13 13.85
N ASP A 96 23.24 -6.47 15.11
CA ASP A 96 23.69 -7.66 15.80
C ASP A 96 22.51 -8.27 16.55
N TYR A 97 22.24 -9.56 16.27
CA TYR A 97 21.14 -10.31 16.87
C TYR A 97 21.40 -11.82 16.79
N THR A 98 20.59 -12.59 17.53
CA THR A 98 20.58 -14.05 17.49
C THR A 98 19.17 -14.55 17.28
N VAL A 99 19.00 -15.55 16.40
CA VAL A 99 17.74 -16.25 16.13
C VAL A 99 17.99 -17.77 16.13
N ASP A 100 16.98 -18.54 16.48
CA ASP A 100 17.06 -20.02 16.44
C ASP A 100 16.97 -20.55 15.01
N SER A 101 16.22 -19.85 14.14
CA SER A 101 16.09 -20.14 12.70
C SER A 101 16.25 -18.86 11.90
N PRO A 102 16.80 -18.90 10.68
CA PRO A 102 16.79 -17.76 9.74
C PRO A 102 15.38 -17.23 9.42
N ASP A 103 14.36 -18.04 9.64
CA ASP A 103 12.97 -17.68 9.40
C ASP A 103 12.34 -16.88 10.57
N ASP A 104 13.07 -16.76 11.68
CA ASP A 104 12.58 -16.09 12.88
C ASP A 104 13.02 -14.63 12.95
N ALA A 105 12.18 -13.79 13.52
CA ALA A 105 12.55 -12.44 13.92
C ALA A 105 13.17 -12.46 15.33
N PRO A 106 14.24 -11.68 15.58
CA PRO A 106 14.91 -11.68 16.87
C PRO A 106 14.02 -11.10 17.99
N ASP A 107 14.17 -11.64 19.22
CA ASP A 107 13.52 -11.10 20.42
C ASP A 107 14.20 -9.83 20.95
N SER A 108 15.47 -9.64 20.62
CA SER A 108 16.26 -8.44 20.92
C SER A 108 17.36 -8.27 19.88
N LEU A 109 17.73 -7.01 19.62
CA LEU A 109 18.83 -6.68 18.70
C LEU A 109 19.48 -5.36 19.10
N THR A 110 20.71 -5.19 18.62
CA THR A 110 21.40 -3.90 18.62
C THR A 110 21.66 -3.45 17.20
N PHE A 111 21.72 -2.14 16.97
CA PHE A 111 22.07 -1.56 15.69
C PHE A 111 23.05 -0.39 15.88
N GLY A 112 23.90 -0.15 14.89
CA GLY A 112 24.96 0.85 14.93
C GLY A 112 24.83 1.90 13.84
N ASP A 113 25.84 2.78 13.76
CA ASP A 113 25.94 3.85 12.76
C ASP A 113 25.81 3.33 11.32
N ARG A 114 26.34 2.13 11.05
CA ARG A 114 26.27 1.50 9.72
C ARG A 114 24.83 1.29 9.23
N PHE A 115 23.89 1.01 10.14
CA PHE A 115 22.47 0.90 9.80
C PHE A 115 21.94 2.21 9.22
N MET A 116 22.24 3.34 9.86
CA MET A 116 21.79 4.66 9.41
C MET A 116 22.54 5.13 8.15
N GLU A 117 23.78 4.71 7.95
CA GLU A 117 24.49 4.94 6.69
C GLU A 117 23.83 4.20 5.51
N LEU A 118 23.36 2.98 5.71
CA LEU A 118 22.61 2.25 4.71
C LEU A 118 21.26 2.94 4.42
N ALA A 119 20.53 3.35 5.45
CA ALA A 119 19.28 4.10 5.28
C ALA A 119 19.50 5.41 4.51
N GLY A 120 20.58 6.14 4.84
CA GLY A 120 20.94 7.39 4.16
C GLY A 120 21.49 7.21 2.74
N SER A 121 21.87 5.98 2.34
CA SER A 121 22.29 5.67 0.97
C SER A 121 21.14 5.49 -0.01
N TYR A 122 19.92 5.31 0.50
CA TYR A 122 18.70 5.30 -0.31
C TYR A 122 18.36 6.73 -0.74
N GLU A 123 18.05 6.95 -2.01
CA GLU A 123 17.83 8.31 -2.55
C GLU A 123 16.38 8.80 -2.46
N GLY A 124 15.41 7.92 -2.19
CA GLY A 124 14.01 8.27 -1.93
C GLY A 124 13.78 8.73 -0.49
N GLU A 125 12.57 9.16 -0.17
CA GLU A 125 12.20 9.50 1.20
C GLU A 125 12.28 8.29 2.14
N VAL A 126 12.76 8.51 3.37
CA VAL A 126 12.95 7.46 4.37
C VAL A 126 12.21 7.83 5.66
N THR A 127 11.34 6.94 6.13
CA THR A 127 10.80 6.96 7.49
C THR A 127 11.51 5.89 8.32
N ILE A 128 11.95 6.23 9.53
CA ILE A 128 12.68 5.31 10.41
C ILE A 128 11.96 5.15 11.74
N GLY A 129 11.62 3.92 12.09
CA GLY A 129 11.10 3.56 13.40
C GLY A 129 12.19 3.48 14.46
N LEU A 130 11.96 4.06 15.62
CA LEU A 130 12.83 3.97 16.79
C LEU A 130 12.06 3.40 17.98
N ASN A 131 12.79 2.77 18.88
CA ASN A 131 12.23 2.11 20.04
C ASN A 131 11.57 3.11 21.01
N ARG A 132 10.36 2.76 21.47
CA ARG A 132 9.70 3.43 22.58
C ARG A 132 9.30 2.43 23.68
N ARG A 133 9.04 1.18 23.32
CA ARG A 133 8.52 0.14 24.20
C ARG A 133 9.44 -0.20 25.37
N LEU A 134 10.77 -0.13 25.15
CA LEU A 134 11.77 -0.41 26.18
C LEU A 134 11.98 0.75 27.18
N ASP A 135 11.32 1.90 26.96
CA ASP A 135 11.36 3.05 27.86
C ASP A 135 12.76 3.65 28.10
N ASP A 136 13.65 3.53 27.10
CA ASP A 136 14.98 4.12 27.11
C ASP A 136 15.03 5.35 26.18
N VAL A 137 14.52 6.47 26.68
CA VAL A 137 14.45 7.71 25.89
C VAL A 137 15.82 8.27 25.55
N GLU A 138 16.82 8.06 26.41
CA GLU A 138 18.21 8.50 26.18
C GLU A 138 18.82 7.76 25.00
N ASN A 139 18.62 6.43 24.91
CA ASN A 139 19.05 5.62 23.77
C ASN A 139 18.35 6.02 22.48
N THR A 140 17.03 6.27 22.55
CA THR A 140 16.26 6.73 21.39
C THR A 140 16.70 8.11 20.90
N ILE A 141 17.02 9.05 21.83
CA ILE A 141 17.60 10.36 21.46
C ILE A 141 18.99 10.18 20.80
N ALA A 142 19.81 9.28 21.33
CA ALA A 142 21.12 8.98 20.72
C ALA A 142 20.97 8.44 19.30
N ALA A 143 20.05 7.49 19.08
CA ALA A 143 19.71 6.98 17.76
C ALA A 143 19.18 8.08 16.84
N ALA A 144 18.24 8.90 17.30
CA ALA A 144 17.65 9.98 16.51
C ALA A 144 18.68 11.02 16.05
N LYS A 145 19.73 11.30 16.86
CA LYS A 145 20.86 12.16 16.46
C LYS A 145 21.64 11.57 15.29
N VAL A 146 21.85 10.26 15.29
CA VAL A 146 22.55 9.58 14.18
C VAL A 146 21.65 9.58 12.93
N VAL A 147 20.36 9.32 13.07
CA VAL A 147 19.37 9.47 11.96
C VAL A 147 19.51 10.87 11.36
N GLN A 148 19.38 11.92 12.15
CA GLN A 148 19.47 13.31 11.68
C GLN A 148 20.80 13.61 10.98
N SER A 149 21.90 12.99 11.39
CA SER A 149 23.22 13.25 10.83
C SER A 149 23.55 12.45 9.58
N LYS A 150 22.95 11.26 9.40
CA LYS A 150 23.29 10.29 8.33
C LYS A 150 22.22 10.17 7.26
N VAL A 151 20.96 10.46 7.55
CA VAL A 151 19.82 10.28 6.64
C VAL A 151 19.36 11.64 6.13
N GLY A 152 19.96 12.08 5.02
CA GLY A 152 19.72 13.42 4.47
C GLY A 152 18.32 13.59 3.84
N ASN A 153 17.65 12.51 3.50
CA ASN A 153 16.33 12.40 2.90
C ASN A 153 15.28 11.87 3.89
N LEU A 154 15.51 12.10 5.18
CA LEU A 154 14.59 11.70 6.24
C LEU A 154 13.23 12.39 6.07
N TYR A 155 12.18 11.60 5.88
CA TYR A 155 10.80 12.08 5.94
C TYR A 155 10.37 12.25 7.39
N ALA A 156 10.41 11.18 8.18
CA ALA A 156 9.99 11.20 9.58
C ALA A 156 10.66 10.10 10.43
N ILE A 157 10.56 10.27 11.75
CA ILE A 157 10.86 9.23 12.73
C ILE A 157 9.54 8.75 13.34
N GLU A 158 9.37 7.43 13.48
CA GLU A 158 8.31 6.84 14.29
C GLU A 158 8.84 6.52 15.69
N LEU A 159 8.03 6.72 16.72
CA LEU A 159 8.35 6.41 18.10
C LEU A 159 7.47 5.26 18.61
N GLY A 160 7.99 4.04 18.44
CA GLY A 160 7.29 2.79 18.69
C GLY A 160 6.50 2.27 17.51
N ASN A 161 6.16 0.98 17.53
CA ASN A 161 5.39 0.25 16.52
C ASN A 161 4.16 -0.40 17.15
N GLU A 162 2.99 -0.16 16.61
CA GLU A 162 1.72 -0.77 17.04
C GLU A 162 1.53 -0.74 18.57
N PRO A 163 1.58 0.43 19.18
CA PRO A 163 1.54 0.55 20.65
C PRO A 163 0.23 0.04 21.26
N ASN A 164 -0.82 -0.15 20.46
CA ASN A 164 -2.03 -0.84 20.89
C ASN A 164 -1.78 -2.29 21.36
N PHE A 165 -0.64 -2.91 21.00
CA PHE A 165 -0.21 -4.23 21.49
C PHE A 165 0.74 -4.18 22.69
N PHE A 166 1.11 -3.01 23.18
CA PHE A 166 1.91 -2.90 24.39
C PHE A 166 1.14 -3.42 25.61
N LYS A 167 1.86 -4.01 26.54
CA LYS A 167 1.30 -4.68 27.71
C LYS A 167 1.73 -3.98 28.99
N SER A 168 1.00 -4.17 30.07
CA SER A 168 1.40 -3.71 31.40
C SER A 168 2.77 -4.24 31.85
N SER A 169 3.24 -5.36 31.28
CA SER A 169 4.57 -5.92 31.53
C SER A 169 5.69 -5.25 30.75
N ASP A 170 5.38 -4.44 29.73
CA ASP A 170 6.39 -3.73 28.95
C ASP A 170 6.95 -2.56 29.77
N PRO A 171 8.26 -2.25 29.64
CA PRO A 171 8.90 -1.20 30.45
C PRO A 171 8.16 0.15 30.37
N ILE A 172 7.73 0.59 29.20
CA ILE A 172 7.02 1.85 28.99
C ILE A 172 5.72 1.98 29.80
N ALA A 173 5.09 0.87 30.16
CA ALA A 173 3.84 0.85 30.91
C ALA A 173 4.06 0.94 32.45
N HIS A 174 5.28 0.78 32.94
CA HIS A 174 5.64 0.83 34.38
C HIS A 174 4.77 -0.06 35.28
N GLY A 175 4.23 -1.17 34.72
CA GLY A 175 3.33 -2.09 35.42
C GLY A 175 1.86 -1.68 35.43
N GLU A 176 1.53 -0.53 34.86
CA GLU A 176 0.15 -0.02 34.76
C GLU A 176 -0.56 -0.52 33.50
N ALA A 177 -1.89 -0.38 33.47
CA ALA A 177 -2.66 -0.73 32.28
C ALA A 177 -2.33 0.22 31.11
N TRP A 178 -1.94 -0.36 29.97
CA TRP A 178 -1.69 0.41 28.76
C TRP A 178 -3.00 0.66 28.01
N THR A 179 -3.37 1.92 27.87
CA THR A 179 -4.61 2.36 27.22
C THR A 179 -4.30 3.38 26.14
N ALA A 180 -5.23 3.67 25.23
CA ALA A 180 -5.07 4.71 24.23
C ALA A 180 -4.75 6.08 24.83
N ALA A 181 -5.33 6.42 25.98
CA ALA A 181 -5.03 7.67 26.69
C ALA A 181 -3.62 7.68 27.29
N ALA A 182 -3.15 6.53 27.83
CA ALA A 182 -1.79 6.40 28.34
C ALA A 182 -0.77 6.48 27.20
N ASP A 183 -1.06 5.83 26.07
CA ASP A 183 -0.24 5.89 24.87
C ASP A 183 -0.14 7.31 24.31
N ALA A 184 -1.27 8.02 24.13
CA ALA A 184 -1.28 9.37 23.61
C ALA A 184 -0.46 10.33 24.52
N ALA A 185 -0.60 10.22 25.84
CA ALA A 185 0.22 10.99 26.77
C ALA A 185 1.72 10.65 26.68
N SER A 186 2.04 9.37 26.52
CA SER A 186 3.41 8.89 26.33
C SER A 186 3.99 9.40 25.01
N GLN A 187 3.26 9.30 23.88
CA GLN A 187 3.73 9.77 22.58
C GLN A 187 4.09 11.25 22.62
N VAL A 188 3.21 12.09 23.14
CA VAL A 188 3.45 13.54 23.28
C VAL A 188 4.68 13.83 24.14
N SER A 189 4.86 13.11 25.25
CA SER A 189 6.03 13.26 26.12
C SER A 189 7.33 12.87 25.39
N TRP A 190 7.33 11.76 24.67
CA TRP A 190 8.47 11.26 23.91
C TRP A 190 8.84 12.18 22.73
N GLN A 191 7.85 12.65 21.98
CA GLN A 191 8.06 13.61 20.90
C GLN A 191 8.74 14.89 21.42
N THR A 192 8.30 15.39 22.56
CA THR A 192 8.90 16.55 23.20
C THR A 192 10.34 16.27 23.62
N SER A 193 10.59 15.16 24.31
CA SER A 193 11.93 14.79 24.79
C SER A 193 12.92 14.59 23.65
N VAL A 194 12.49 13.90 22.57
CA VAL A 194 13.32 13.68 21.40
C VAL A 194 13.58 14.99 20.66
N SER A 195 12.57 15.86 20.50
CA SER A 195 12.72 17.18 19.88
C SER A 195 13.74 18.05 20.64
N GLU A 196 13.63 18.09 21.97
CA GLU A 196 14.58 18.81 22.82
C GLU A 196 15.98 18.22 22.71
N GLY A 197 16.10 16.89 22.71
CA GLY A 197 17.37 16.17 22.55
C GLY A 197 18.07 16.41 21.22
N LEU A 198 17.30 16.65 20.15
CA LEU A 198 17.79 16.98 18.82
C LEU A 198 18.03 18.46 18.60
N ASP A 199 17.65 19.35 19.51
CA ASP A 199 17.54 20.80 19.29
C ASP A 199 16.71 21.12 18.02
N ASN A 200 15.70 20.31 17.73
CA ASN A 200 14.85 20.40 16.55
C ASN A 200 13.41 20.74 16.94
N LYS A 201 12.90 21.86 16.42
CA LYS A 201 11.52 22.33 16.66
C LYS A 201 10.63 22.17 15.43
N GLN A 202 11.11 21.52 14.39
CA GLN A 202 10.33 21.26 13.17
C GLN A 202 9.53 19.97 13.29
N SER A 203 8.51 19.81 12.45
CA SER A 203 7.76 18.56 12.33
C SER A 203 8.67 17.44 11.76
N PHE A 204 8.83 16.38 12.53
CA PHE A 204 9.70 15.26 12.17
C PHE A 204 9.16 13.90 12.62
N VAL A 205 8.01 13.87 13.29
CA VAL A 205 7.42 12.64 13.81
C VAL A 205 6.28 12.18 12.92
N GLN A 206 6.31 10.93 12.50
CA GLN A 206 5.15 10.19 12.04
C GLN A 206 4.48 9.58 13.26
N ALA A 207 3.34 10.16 13.68
CA ALA A 207 2.69 9.88 14.96
C ALA A 207 1.62 8.79 14.81
N GLY A 208 1.34 8.07 15.89
CA GLY A 208 0.33 7.00 15.95
C GLY A 208 0.94 5.64 15.75
N VAL A 209 1.16 5.22 14.48
CA VAL A 209 1.67 3.89 14.13
C VAL A 209 0.78 2.78 14.69
N PHE A 210 -0.54 2.98 14.64
CA PHE A 210 -1.54 2.13 15.26
C PHE A 210 -1.99 0.99 14.34
N PHE A 211 -2.44 -0.09 14.93
CA PHE A 211 -3.15 -1.19 14.24
C PHE A 211 -4.64 -1.25 14.63
N ASP A 212 -4.99 -0.77 15.81
CA ASP A 212 -6.37 -0.74 16.31
C ASP A 212 -7.14 0.45 15.75
N THR A 213 -8.33 0.24 15.20
CA THR A 213 -9.20 1.27 14.63
C THR A 213 -10.31 1.76 15.57
N GLU A 214 -10.41 1.21 16.79
CA GLU A 214 -11.50 1.54 17.73
C GLU A 214 -11.07 2.60 18.75
N SER A 215 -9.89 2.47 19.34
CA SER A 215 -9.46 3.33 20.46
C SER A 215 -8.11 4.00 20.23
N PHE A 216 -7.15 3.32 19.63
CA PHE A 216 -5.86 3.90 19.24
C PHE A 216 -6.01 4.48 17.83
N THR A 217 -6.46 5.72 17.76
CA THR A 217 -6.81 6.39 16.49
C THR A 217 -6.12 7.73 16.36
N ALA A 218 -5.96 8.19 15.11
CA ALA A 218 -5.40 9.49 14.82
C ALA A 218 -6.23 10.63 15.43
N GLU A 219 -7.57 10.49 15.50
CA GLU A 219 -8.43 11.51 16.13
C GLU A 219 -8.12 11.67 17.62
N ASN A 220 -7.97 10.57 18.36
CA ASN A 220 -7.68 10.61 19.78
C ASN A 220 -6.28 11.18 20.05
N LEU A 221 -5.29 10.82 19.22
CA LEU A 221 -3.95 11.35 19.33
C LEU A 221 -3.89 12.84 18.94
N ALA A 222 -4.54 13.22 17.83
CA ALA A 222 -4.63 14.62 17.39
C ALA A 222 -5.23 15.54 18.46
N ALA A 223 -6.31 15.08 19.11
CA ALA A 223 -6.90 15.84 20.22
C ALA A 223 -5.91 16.02 21.39
N LYS A 224 -5.07 15.01 21.69
CA LYS A 224 -4.04 15.12 22.73
C LYS A 224 -2.90 16.05 22.31
N GLU A 225 -2.48 15.99 21.05
CA GLU A 225 -1.48 16.89 20.48
C GLU A 225 -1.92 18.36 20.53
N GLU A 226 -3.18 18.66 20.22
CA GLU A 226 -3.75 20.00 20.34
C GLU A 226 -3.84 20.47 21.80
N GLU A 227 -4.31 19.61 22.71
CA GLU A 227 -4.40 19.90 24.15
C GLU A 227 -3.05 20.32 24.73
N THR A 228 -1.98 19.68 24.31
CA THR A 228 -0.62 19.91 24.84
C THR A 228 0.19 20.91 24.04
N GLY A 229 -0.28 21.29 22.84
CA GLY A 229 0.46 22.18 21.94
C GLY A 229 1.65 21.52 21.25
N SER A 230 1.65 20.18 21.13
CA SER A 230 2.73 19.37 20.55
C SER A 230 2.55 19.06 19.06
N THR A 231 1.44 19.44 18.45
CA THR A 231 1.16 19.24 17.01
C THR A 231 2.29 19.72 16.10
N GLY A 232 3.07 20.72 16.53
CA GLY A 232 4.22 21.23 15.78
C GLY A 232 5.34 20.22 15.55
N TYR A 233 5.40 19.13 16.30
CA TYR A 233 6.37 18.04 16.10
C TYR A 233 5.88 17.00 15.09
N VAL A 234 4.57 16.91 14.87
CA VAL A 234 3.95 15.92 14.00
C VAL A 234 4.07 16.33 12.54
N ARG A 235 4.56 15.43 11.70
CA ARG A 235 4.62 15.57 10.25
C ARG A 235 3.46 14.88 9.57
N SER A 236 3.10 13.69 10.05
CA SER A 236 1.99 12.88 9.54
C SER A 236 1.43 12.01 10.66
N PHE A 237 0.17 11.59 10.51
CA PHE A 237 -0.40 10.50 11.29
C PHE A 237 -0.28 9.19 10.52
N CYS A 238 -0.05 8.09 11.23
CA CYS A 238 0.21 6.79 10.68
C CYS A 238 -0.71 5.73 11.27
N HIS A 239 -1.17 4.84 10.40
CA HIS A 239 -1.88 3.64 10.78
C HIS A 239 -1.34 2.42 10.02
N HIS A 240 -1.60 1.21 10.54
CA HIS A 240 -1.29 -0.07 9.90
C HIS A 240 -2.59 -0.78 9.54
N PHE A 241 -2.61 -1.50 8.42
CA PHE A 241 -3.81 -2.21 8.00
C PHE A 241 -3.51 -3.54 7.31
N TYR A 242 -4.09 -4.58 7.86
CA TYR A 242 -4.14 -5.92 7.28
C TYR A 242 -5.59 -6.40 7.35
N PRO A 243 -6.30 -6.52 6.21
CA PRO A 243 -7.73 -6.86 6.20
C PRO A 243 -8.00 -8.27 6.71
N GLN A 244 -6.99 -9.15 6.70
CA GLN A 244 -7.12 -10.53 7.13
C GLN A 244 -5.91 -10.99 7.98
N SER A 245 -6.03 -12.18 8.53
CA SER A 245 -4.94 -12.91 9.20
C SER A 245 -4.89 -14.35 8.69
N SER A 246 -3.85 -15.10 9.02
CA SER A 246 -3.75 -16.51 8.66
C SER A 246 -4.95 -17.35 9.10
N SER A 247 -5.61 -16.96 10.19
CA SER A 247 -6.74 -17.70 10.76
C SER A 247 -8.07 -17.49 10.02
N ASN A 248 -8.22 -16.40 9.27
CA ASN A 248 -9.43 -16.06 8.53
C ASN A 248 -9.18 -15.80 7.04
N ALA A 249 -8.03 -16.22 6.53
CA ALA A 249 -7.58 -15.99 5.16
C ALA A 249 -8.59 -16.54 4.13
N ASN A 250 -9.06 -15.66 3.25
CA ASN A 250 -10.03 -15.97 2.20
C ASN A 250 -9.78 -15.08 0.99
N LEU A 251 -9.19 -15.65 -0.07
CA LEU A 251 -8.79 -14.90 -1.25
C LEU A 251 -9.97 -14.25 -1.98
N SER A 252 -11.13 -14.92 -2.05
CA SER A 252 -12.29 -14.36 -2.75
C SER A 252 -12.90 -13.15 -2.02
N ARG A 253 -12.74 -13.07 -0.69
CA ARG A 253 -13.10 -11.88 0.09
C ARG A 253 -12.02 -10.81 0.01
N LEU A 254 -10.75 -11.22 -0.03
CA LEU A 254 -9.65 -10.26 -0.13
C LEU A 254 -9.77 -9.40 -1.38
N ILE A 255 -10.09 -10.04 -2.53
CA ILE A 255 -10.19 -9.32 -3.81
C ILE A 255 -11.55 -8.63 -4.03
N ASP A 256 -12.55 -8.87 -3.18
CA ASP A 256 -13.90 -8.31 -3.36
C ASP A 256 -13.87 -6.79 -3.21
N HIS A 257 -14.27 -6.08 -4.27
CA HIS A 257 -14.22 -4.62 -4.31
C HIS A 257 -15.05 -3.97 -3.18
N ALA A 258 -16.24 -4.48 -2.90
CA ALA A 258 -17.07 -3.92 -1.82
C ALA A 258 -16.41 -4.10 -0.43
N ASP A 259 -15.80 -5.27 -0.16
CA ASP A 259 -15.05 -5.51 1.08
C ASP A 259 -13.82 -4.55 1.17
N ILE A 260 -13.16 -4.20 0.04
CA ILE A 260 -12.04 -3.24 0.00
C ILE A 260 -12.53 -1.81 0.30
N VAL A 261 -13.63 -1.39 -0.33
CA VAL A 261 -14.26 -0.08 -0.08
C VAL A 261 -14.62 0.08 1.39
N ASP A 262 -15.29 -0.92 1.98
CA ASP A 262 -15.67 -0.93 3.40
C ASP A 262 -14.44 -0.88 4.31
N GLY A 263 -13.39 -1.64 3.98
CA GLY A 263 -12.14 -1.65 4.75
C GLY A 263 -11.45 -0.29 4.76
N VAL A 264 -11.33 0.37 3.62
CA VAL A 264 -10.71 1.71 3.53
C VAL A 264 -11.59 2.78 4.19
N ALA A 265 -12.91 2.66 4.11
CA ALA A 265 -13.83 3.61 4.74
C ALA A 265 -13.66 3.71 6.27
N THR A 266 -13.10 2.68 6.93
CA THR A 266 -12.83 2.72 8.37
C THR A 266 -11.82 3.80 8.77
N PHE A 267 -11.05 4.35 7.83
CA PHE A 267 -10.04 5.38 8.08
C PHE A 267 -10.50 6.81 7.74
N GLU A 268 -11.72 6.99 7.20
CA GLU A 268 -12.17 8.32 6.74
C GLU A 268 -12.16 9.38 7.87
N SER A 269 -12.55 9.03 9.08
CA SER A 269 -12.51 9.95 10.22
C SER A 269 -11.08 10.30 10.64
N GLN A 270 -10.16 9.35 10.58
CA GLN A 270 -8.74 9.55 10.90
C GLN A 270 -8.06 10.42 9.85
N VAL A 271 -8.33 10.18 8.56
CA VAL A 271 -7.89 11.06 7.46
C VAL A 271 -8.41 12.48 7.67
N ALA A 272 -9.70 12.64 7.99
CA ALA A 272 -10.29 13.96 8.25
C ALA A 272 -9.64 14.67 9.43
N ALA A 273 -9.30 13.95 10.51
CA ALA A 273 -8.60 14.53 11.66
C ALA A 273 -7.19 15.04 11.29
N ALA A 274 -6.43 14.28 10.52
CA ALA A 274 -5.13 14.71 10.00
C ALA A 274 -5.26 15.96 9.12
N GLN A 275 -6.20 15.96 8.18
CA GLN A 275 -6.45 17.07 7.26
C GLN A 275 -6.88 18.36 7.98
N GLN A 276 -7.63 18.29 9.09
CA GLN A 276 -7.99 19.45 9.90
C GLN A 276 -6.77 20.16 10.49
N LEU A 277 -5.69 19.41 10.73
CA LEU A 277 -4.41 19.92 11.20
C LEU A 277 -3.45 20.28 10.05
N ASN A 278 -3.88 20.15 8.78
CA ASN A 278 -3.05 20.25 7.58
C ASN A 278 -1.87 19.27 7.59
N LEU A 279 -2.10 18.06 8.07
CA LEU A 279 -1.14 16.95 8.10
C LEU A 279 -1.60 15.81 7.20
N ASP A 280 -0.64 15.02 6.74
CA ASP A 280 -0.92 13.82 5.95
C ASP A 280 -1.35 12.67 6.85
N PHE A 281 -2.21 11.80 6.31
CA PHE A 281 -2.49 10.49 6.87
C PHE A 281 -1.86 9.42 5.99
N ILE A 282 -1.07 8.55 6.60
CA ILE A 282 -0.23 7.57 5.91
C ILE A 282 -0.57 6.15 6.40
N MET A 283 -0.65 5.22 5.48
CA MET A 283 -0.68 3.80 5.82
C MET A 283 0.77 3.29 5.89
N GLY A 284 1.41 3.44 7.06
CA GLY A 284 2.84 3.19 7.25
C GLY A 284 3.24 1.72 7.18
N GLU A 285 2.30 0.81 7.42
CA GLU A 285 2.49 -0.62 7.20
C GLU A 285 1.18 -1.28 6.79
N THR A 286 1.21 -2.00 5.68
CA THR A 286 0.01 -2.70 5.18
C THR A 286 0.39 -3.93 4.38
N ASN A 287 -0.46 -4.94 4.38
CA ASN A 287 -0.45 -6.03 3.43
C ASN A 287 -1.73 -6.89 3.55
N SER A 288 -1.84 -7.95 2.73
CA SER A 288 -3.05 -8.76 2.57
C SER A 288 -3.49 -9.51 3.82
N ALA A 289 -2.56 -10.10 4.58
CA ALA A 289 -2.88 -10.85 5.80
C ALA A 289 -1.68 -10.94 6.74
N THR A 290 -1.93 -10.83 8.04
CA THR A 290 -0.92 -11.01 9.11
C THR A 290 -0.59 -12.48 9.37
N GLN A 291 0.37 -12.75 10.27
CA GLN A 291 0.69 -14.08 10.82
C GLN A 291 1.00 -15.13 9.74
N GLY A 292 1.88 -14.79 8.79
CA GLY A 292 2.31 -15.70 7.72
C GLY A 292 1.37 -15.78 6.52
N GLY A 293 0.41 -14.84 6.38
CA GLY A 293 -0.33 -14.64 5.13
C GLY A 293 -1.38 -15.68 4.75
N GLY A 294 -1.53 -16.77 5.52
CA GLY A 294 -2.59 -17.78 5.34
C GLY A 294 -2.68 -18.42 3.95
N GLY A 295 -1.59 -18.41 3.17
CA GLY A 295 -1.53 -18.95 1.81
C GLY A 295 -2.20 -18.11 0.73
N ILE A 296 -2.84 -17.00 1.07
CA ILE A 296 -3.46 -16.08 0.10
C ILE A 296 -2.50 -14.97 -0.34
N SER A 297 -1.57 -14.58 0.52
CA SER A 297 -0.68 -13.44 0.32
C SER A 297 0.26 -13.56 -0.89
N PRO A 298 0.82 -14.74 -1.26
CA PRO A 298 1.73 -14.82 -2.39
C PRO A 298 1.03 -14.90 -3.76
N THR A 299 -0.31 -14.75 -3.79
CA THR A 299 -1.09 -15.00 -5.00
C THR A 299 -1.27 -13.77 -5.88
N TYR A 300 -1.58 -14.00 -7.15
CA TYR A 300 -2.03 -12.97 -8.08
C TYR A 300 -3.27 -12.21 -7.56
N GLY A 301 -4.18 -12.91 -6.89
CA GLY A 301 -5.34 -12.28 -6.26
C GLY A 301 -4.95 -11.26 -5.19
N ALA A 302 -3.88 -11.52 -4.41
CA ALA A 302 -3.34 -10.50 -3.51
C ALA A 302 -2.81 -9.28 -4.28
N GLY A 303 -2.21 -9.48 -5.46
CA GLY A 303 -1.84 -8.37 -6.36
C GLY A 303 -3.05 -7.57 -6.83
N LEU A 304 -4.16 -8.23 -7.18
CA LEU A 304 -5.41 -7.55 -7.53
C LEU A 304 -5.98 -6.74 -6.37
N TRP A 305 -5.91 -7.27 -5.14
CA TRP A 305 -6.28 -6.54 -3.94
C TRP A 305 -5.39 -5.30 -3.75
N ILE A 306 -4.07 -5.43 -3.89
CA ILE A 306 -3.13 -4.30 -3.79
C ILE A 306 -3.53 -3.18 -4.75
N LEU A 307 -3.83 -3.53 -6.00
CA LEU A 307 -4.25 -2.55 -7.01
C LEU A 307 -5.47 -1.76 -6.56
N ASP A 308 -6.56 -2.43 -6.23
CA ASP A 308 -7.82 -1.78 -5.88
C ASP A 308 -7.72 -1.05 -4.53
N TYR A 309 -7.00 -1.63 -3.57
CA TYR A 309 -6.74 -1.02 -2.27
C TYR A 309 -5.95 0.30 -2.37
N ILE A 310 -4.93 0.37 -3.25
CA ILE A 310 -4.20 1.62 -3.51
C ILE A 310 -5.15 2.65 -4.12
N MET A 311 -5.97 2.28 -5.11
CA MET A 311 -6.90 3.19 -5.76
C MET A 311 -7.91 3.77 -4.77
N GLN A 312 -8.52 2.93 -3.93
CA GLN A 312 -9.47 3.34 -2.90
C GLN A 312 -8.83 4.24 -1.85
N SER A 313 -7.68 3.82 -1.32
CA SER A 313 -6.96 4.56 -0.27
C SER A 313 -6.54 5.95 -0.73
N THR A 314 -5.95 6.04 -1.91
CA THR A 314 -5.51 7.31 -2.51
C THR A 314 -6.69 8.24 -2.76
N MET A 315 -7.81 7.72 -3.27
CA MET A 315 -9.04 8.50 -3.49
C MET A 315 -9.60 9.05 -2.17
N LYS A 316 -9.51 8.29 -1.07
CA LYS A 316 -9.98 8.70 0.26
C LYS A 316 -9.01 9.64 0.99
N GLY A 317 -7.83 9.92 0.41
CA GLY A 317 -6.88 10.89 0.96
C GLY A 317 -5.79 10.30 1.85
N ILE A 318 -5.61 8.97 1.80
CA ILE A 318 -4.40 8.32 2.34
C ILE A 318 -3.28 8.63 1.34
N GLN A 319 -2.27 9.38 1.78
CA GLN A 319 -1.28 9.95 0.87
C GLN A 319 -0.28 8.90 0.38
N GLN A 320 0.22 8.05 1.26
CA GLN A 320 1.20 7.01 0.94
C GLN A 320 0.82 5.69 1.62
N LEU A 321 1.09 4.58 0.93
CA LEU A 321 0.88 3.22 1.43
C LEU A 321 2.19 2.44 1.37
N PHE A 322 2.65 1.95 2.51
CA PHE A 322 3.90 1.22 2.64
C PHE A 322 3.62 -0.28 2.81
N PHE A 323 3.85 -1.04 1.74
CA PHE A 323 3.62 -2.48 1.76
C PHE A 323 4.78 -3.23 2.41
N HIS A 324 4.46 -3.95 3.46
CA HIS A 324 5.47 -4.59 4.32
C HIS A 324 6.25 -5.68 3.60
N GLN A 325 7.56 -5.63 3.74
CA GLN A 325 8.53 -6.65 3.38
C GLN A 325 9.12 -7.19 4.67
N GLY A 326 8.75 -8.42 5.04
CA GLY A 326 9.05 -9.00 6.34
C GLY A 326 10.41 -9.71 6.41
N THR A 327 10.47 -10.79 7.17
CA THR A 327 11.67 -11.63 7.31
C THR A 327 12.03 -12.29 5.98
N ILE A 328 13.27 -12.12 5.52
CA ILE A 328 13.78 -12.75 4.28
C ILE A 328 13.67 -14.27 4.43
N GLY A 329 13.13 -14.94 3.39
CA GLY A 329 12.90 -16.39 3.38
C GLY A 329 11.58 -16.84 4.02
N ASN A 330 10.94 -16.00 4.84
CA ASN A 330 9.67 -16.30 5.49
C ASN A 330 8.66 -15.15 5.34
N CYS A 331 8.42 -14.72 4.10
CA CYS A 331 7.51 -13.62 3.80
C CYS A 331 6.57 -13.97 2.66
N GLN A 332 5.34 -14.34 2.97
CA GLN A 332 4.36 -14.71 1.95
C GLN A 332 3.81 -13.51 1.15
N TYR A 333 3.84 -12.32 1.72
CA TYR A 333 3.32 -11.10 1.08
C TYR A 333 4.40 -10.23 0.43
N CYS A 334 5.68 -10.62 0.52
CA CYS A 334 6.78 -9.86 -0.07
C CYS A 334 6.66 -9.78 -1.59
N TRP A 335 6.97 -8.60 -2.13
CA TRP A 335 6.89 -8.35 -3.56
C TRP A 335 8.03 -8.98 -4.35
N TRP A 336 9.16 -9.17 -3.68
CA TRP A 336 10.34 -9.85 -4.23
C TRP A 336 11.11 -10.54 -3.09
N GLN A 337 11.87 -11.53 -3.49
CA GLN A 337 12.93 -12.18 -2.72
C GLN A 337 14.02 -12.58 -3.74
N ASP A 338 14.18 -13.87 -4.04
CA ASP A 338 15.04 -14.34 -5.13
C ASP A 338 14.43 -14.12 -6.53
N SER A 339 13.11 -13.90 -6.59
CA SER A 339 12.34 -13.58 -7.79
C SER A 339 11.26 -12.56 -7.48
N VAL A 340 10.70 -11.95 -8.52
CA VAL A 340 9.51 -11.09 -8.40
C VAL A 340 8.29 -11.96 -8.10
N ASN A 341 7.48 -11.55 -7.13
CA ASN A 341 6.29 -12.27 -6.73
C ASN A 341 5.02 -11.67 -7.31
N ALA A 342 3.96 -12.49 -7.41
CA ALA A 342 2.67 -12.10 -7.95
C ALA A 342 2.07 -10.77 -7.40
N PRO A 343 2.17 -10.45 -6.09
CA PRO A 343 1.67 -9.20 -5.55
C PRO A 343 2.25 -7.93 -6.20
N PHE A 344 3.50 -7.96 -6.64
CA PHE A 344 4.16 -6.81 -7.27
C PHE A 344 3.47 -6.34 -8.55
N TYR A 345 2.84 -7.23 -9.32
CA TYR A 345 2.09 -6.87 -10.52
C TYR A 345 0.94 -5.89 -10.22
N GLY A 346 0.27 -6.05 -9.08
CA GLY A 346 -0.78 -5.13 -8.64
C GLY A 346 -0.23 -3.75 -8.28
N ALA A 347 0.85 -3.71 -7.50
CA ALA A 347 1.52 -2.47 -7.12
C ALA A 347 2.06 -1.70 -8.33
N TYR A 348 2.70 -2.40 -9.27
CA TYR A 348 3.18 -1.82 -10.52
C TYR A 348 2.04 -1.28 -11.40
N THR A 349 0.92 -2.01 -11.47
CA THR A 349 -0.25 -1.54 -12.23
C THR A 349 -0.88 -0.29 -11.59
N ALA A 350 -0.93 -0.22 -10.26
CA ALA A 350 -1.36 0.99 -9.56
C ALA A 350 -0.41 2.17 -9.82
N ALA A 351 0.90 1.93 -9.79
CA ALA A 351 1.90 2.95 -10.15
C ALA A 351 1.69 3.46 -11.58
N LEU A 352 1.48 2.57 -12.56
CA LEU A 352 1.13 2.95 -13.94
C LEU A 352 -0.15 3.79 -14.03
N ALA A 353 -1.17 3.40 -13.25
CA ALA A 353 -2.44 4.11 -13.23
C ALA A 353 -2.30 5.52 -12.62
N LEU A 354 -1.49 5.67 -11.57
CA LEU A 354 -1.35 6.91 -10.82
C LEU A 354 -0.18 7.81 -11.27
N SER A 355 0.68 7.34 -12.19
CA SER A 355 1.82 8.12 -12.72
C SER A 355 1.38 9.48 -13.28
N GLY A 356 1.87 10.58 -12.70
CA GLY A 356 1.51 11.95 -13.11
C GLY A 356 0.03 12.32 -12.88
N ALA A 357 -0.70 11.51 -12.10
CA ALA A 357 -2.08 11.81 -11.73
C ALA A 357 -2.13 12.89 -10.64
N SER A 358 -3.16 13.70 -10.66
CA SER A 358 -3.44 14.69 -9.60
C SER A 358 -4.66 14.35 -8.76
N GLN A 359 -5.65 13.70 -9.36
CA GLN A 359 -6.89 13.30 -8.70
C GLN A 359 -7.44 12.01 -9.31
N ILE A 360 -8.29 11.33 -8.55
CA ILE A 360 -8.98 10.10 -8.93
C ILE A 360 -10.44 10.16 -8.49
N THR A 361 -11.31 9.57 -9.28
CA THR A 361 -12.75 9.49 -8.99
C THR A 361 -13.26 8.09 -9.27
N GLN A 362 -13.99 7.52 -8.31
CA GLN A 362 -14.72 6.27 -8.51
C GLN A 362 -15.93 6.48 -9.43
N LEU A 363 -16.15 5.55 -10.35
CA LEU A 363 -17.23 5.59 -11.35
C LEU A 363 -18.40 4.66 -11.01
N ASP A 364 -18.23 3.78 -10.05
CA ASP A 364 -19.21 2.85 -9.53
C ASP A 364 -19.72 3.29 -8.15
N ALA A 365 -20.62 2.51 -7.55
CA ALA A 365 -21.21 2.81 -6.25
C ALA A 365 -20.45 2.21 -5.06
N GLY A 366 -19.41 1.41 -5.28
CA GLY A 366 -18.62 0.74 -4.24
C GLY A 366 -19.32 -0.47 -3.60
N ASP A 367 -20.47 -0.90 -4.11
CA ASP A 367 -21.31 -1.95 -3.52
C ASP A 367 -21.40 -3.22 -4.38
N SER A 368 -20.53 -3.34 -5.37
CA SER A 368 -20.49 -4.46 -6.31
C SER A 368 -19.06 -5.00 -6.46
N ARG A 369 -18.90 -6.01 -7.31
CA ARG A 369 -17.59 -6.60 -7.64
C ARG A 369 -16.90 -5.92 -8.80
N TYR A 370 -17.43 -4.84 -9.30
CA TYR A 370 -16.96 -4.17 -10.51
C TYR A 370 -16.61 -2.73 -10.19
N ALA A 371 -15.31 -2.41 -10.24
CA ALA A 371 -14.83 -1.06 -10.00
C ALA A 371 -14.48 -0.36 -11.30
N GLY A 372 -14.66 0.95 -11.30
CA GLY A 372 -14.16 1.87 -12.32
C GLY A 372 -13.59 3.12 -11.67
N TYR A 373 -12.42 3.56 -12.15
CA TYR A 373 -11.77 4.77 -11.68
C TYR A 373 -11.40 5.66 -12.85
N ALA A 374 -11.82 6.91 -12.83
CA ALA A 374 -11.29 7.94 -13.71
C ALA A 374 -10.12 8.67 -13.05
N ILE A 375 -9.03 8.83 -13.78
CA ILE A 375 -7.76 9.37 -13.29
C ILE A 375 -7.45 10.64 -14.08
N TYR A 376 -7.16 11.73 -13.36
CA TYR A 376 -7.02 13.06 -13.93
C TYR A 376 -5.62 13.61 -13.76
N ASP A 377 -5.17 14.39 -14.75
CA ASP A 377 -3.92 15.14 -14.70
C ASP A 377 -4.03 16.42 -13.87
N GLY A 378 -2.93 17.20 -13.81
CA GLY A 378 -2.88 18.48 -13.08
C GLY A 378 -3.80 19.57 -13.62
N ASP A 379 -4.24 19.46 -14.87
CA ASP A 379 -5.17 20.39 -15.53
C ASP A 379 -6.63 19.94 -15.36
N GLY A 380 -6.85 18.79 -14.74
CA GLY A 380 -8.17 18.22 -14.48
C GLY A 380 -8.76 17.49 -15.68
N HIS A 381 -7.95 17.09 -16.66
CA HIS A 381 -8.43 16.27 -17.77
C HIS A 381 -8.35 14.78 -17.42
N PRO A 382 -9.36 13.97 -17.78
CA PRO A 382 -9.27 12.53 -17.62
C PRO A 382 -8.23 11.96 -18.61
N THR A 383 -7.22 11.27 -18.08
CA THR A 383 -6.12 10.70 -18.86
C THR A 383 -6.15 9.19 -18.91
N ARG A 384 -6.73 8.56 -17.90
CA ARG A 384 -6.83 7.09 -17.79
C ARG A 384 -8.13 6.67 -17.13
N VAL A 385 -8.53 5.45 -17.42
CA VAL A 385 -9.59 4.74 -16.69
C VAL A 385 -9.04 3.38 -16.28
N LEU A 386 -9.16 3.04 -15.01
CA LEU A 386 -8.91 1.68 -14.52
C LEU A 386 -10.25 0.99 -14.32
N LEU A 387 -10.41 -0.19 -14.92
CA LEU A 387 -11.54 -1.11 -14.68
C LEU A 387 -11.03 -2.32 -13.91
N TYR A 388 -11.82 -2.80 -12.95
CA TYR A 388 -11.50 -3.95 -12.14
C TYR A 388 -12.72 -4.87 -12.01
N ASN A 389 -12.51 -6.16 -12.25
CA ASN A 389 -13.50 -7.21 -12.03
C ASN A 389 -13.00 -8.15 -10.93
N SER A 390 -13.55 -8.01 -9.74
CA SER A 390 -13.21 -8.78 -8.55
C SER A 390 -13.96 -10.12 -8.43
N ASP A 391 -14.73 -10.53 -9.43
CA ASP A 391 -15.27 -11.89 -9.46
C ASP A 391 -14.13 -12.89 -9.32
N TYR A 392 -14.20 -13.74 -8.31
CA TYR A 392 -13.14 -14.72 -8.03
C TYR A 392 -13.13 -15.84 -9.06
N TYR A 393 -11.96 -16.07 -9.66
CA TYR A 393 -11.73 -17.16 -10.60
C TYR A 393 -10.52 -18.00 -10.18
N ALA A 394 -10.75 -19.29 -9.95
CA ALA A 394 -9.67 -20.26 -9.66
C ALA A 394 -9.56 -21.35 -10.72
N SER A 395 -10.67 -21.78 -11.34
CA SER A 395 -10.69 -22.83 -12.37
C SER A 395 -12.04 -22.94 -13.06
N GLY A 396 -12.10 -23.68 -14.14
CA GLY A 396 -13.34 -23.94 -14.90
C GLY A 396 -13.65 -22.86 -15.94
N THR A 397 -14.92 -22.54 -16.13
CA THR A 397 -15.33 -21.49 -17.07
C THR A 397 -15.20 -20.13 -16.43
N ARG A 398 -14.33 -19.29 -16.98
CA ARG A 398 -14.11 -17.92 -16.51
C ARG A 398 -15.25 -17.01 -17.00
N SER A 399 -15.97 -16.39 -16.07
CA SER A 399 -17.02 -15.42 -16.38
C SER A 399 -16.42 -14.12 -16.96
N SER A 400 -17.23 -13.37 -17.67
CA SER A 400 -16.88 -12.03 -18.14
C SER A 400 -18.11 -11.12 -18.10
N ILE A 401 -17.87 -9.82 -17.97
CA ILE A 401 -18.88 -8.78 -18.11
C ILE A 401 -18.49 -7.82 -19.21
N ASN A 402 -19.47 -7.14 -19.78
CA ASN A 402 -19.26 -5.99 -20.66
C ASN A 402 -19.59 -4.72 -19.90
N ILE A 403 -18.66 -3.76 -19.93
CA ILE A 403 -18.79 -2.43 -19.35
C ILE A 403 -18.91 -1.45 -20.50
N THR A 404 -19.90 -0.58 -20.44
CA THR A 404 -20.01 0.58 -21.31
C THR A 404 -19.33 1.75 -20.64
N LEU A 405 -18.31 2.32 -21.27
CA LEU A 405 -17.74 3.61 -20.88
C LEU A 405 -18.38 4.72 -21.71
N THR A 406 -18.72 5.82 -21.06
CA THR A 406 -19.22 7.05 -21.70
C THR A 406 -18.40 8.25 -21.23
N GLY A 407 -18.46 9.37 -21.95
CA GLY A 407 -17.67 10.55 -21.60
C GLY A 407 -16.20 10.48 -22.04
N ILE A 408 -15.85 9.52 -22.90
CA ILE A 408 -14.49 9.45 -23.46
C ILE A 408 -14.23 10.69 -24.32
N PRO A 409 -13.08 11.40 -24.15
CA PRO A 409 -12.72 12.54 -25.00
C PRO A 409 -12.74 12.20 -26.50
N SER A 410 -12.87 13.20 -27.35
CA SER A 410 -13.01 13.02 -28.80
C SER A 410 -11.83 12.24 -29.38
N SER A 411 -12.02 10.93 -29.55
CA SER A 411 -11.09 10.00 -30.18
C SER A 411 -11.89 8.93 -30.92
N SER A 412 -11.30 8.30 -31.92
CA SER A 412 -11.88 7.12 -32.59
C SER A 412 -11.45 5.81 -31.93
N THR A 413 -10.36 5.83 -31.19
CA THR A 413 -9.82 4.67 -30.48
C THR A 413 -9.07 5.11 -29.23
N VAL A 414 -9.04 4.24 -28.21
CA VAL A 414 -8.16 4.34 -27.04
C VAL A 414 -7.35 3.05 -26.90
N SER A 415 -6.22 3.09 -26.20
CA SER A 415 -5.39 1.91 -25.98
C SER A 415 -5.52 1.43 -24.53
N ALA A 416 -5.27 0.15 -24.29
CA ALA A 416 -5.33 -0.41 -22.94
C ALA A 416 -4.26 -1.47 -22.67
N LYS A 417 -3.87 -1.62 -21.39
CA LYS A 417 -3.07 -2.72 -20.87
C LYS A 417 -3.91 -3.55 -19.92
N ARG A 418 -3.95 -4.84 -20.15
CA ARG A 418 -4.67 -5.80 -19.29
C ARG A 418 -3.72 -6.43 -18.28
N LEU A 419 -4.08 -6.39 -17.01
CA LEU A 419 -3.49 -7.20 -15.95
C LEU A 419 -4.32 -8.47 -15.82
N THR A 420 -3.72 -9.61 -16.10
CA THR A 420 -4.38 -10.92 -16.10
C THR A 420 -3.44 -12.04 -15.66
N ALA A 421 -4.03 -13.14 -15.21
CA ALA A 421 -3.33 -14.40 -14.93
C ALA A 421 -4.23 -15.59 -15.26
N ASP A 422 -3.68 -16.79 -15.21
CA ASP A 422 -4.43 -18.03 -15.44
C ASP A 422 -5.52 -18.24 -14.38
N ALA A 423 -5.29 -17.80 -13.15
CA ALA A 423 -6.26 -17.82 -12.04
C ALA A 423 -5.86 -16.81 -10.94
N ALA A 424 -6.78 -16.44 -10.07
CA ALA A 424 -6.49 -15.63 -8.88
C ALA A 424 -5.50 -16.29 -7.92
N THR A 425 -5.42 -17.62 -7.97
CA THR A 425 -4.57 -18.44 -7.08
C THR A 425 -3.14 -18.65 -7.60
N VAL A 426 -2.78 -18.08 -8.74
CA VAL A 426 -1.40 -18.19 -9.28
C VAL A 426 -0.41 -17.57 -8.28
N VAL A 427 0.68 -18.30 -8.02
CA VAL A 427 1.78 -17.90 -7.14
C VAL A 427 3.05 -17.72 -7.99
N GLY A 428 3.93 -16.81 -7.59
CA GLY A 428 5.10 -16.47 -8.39
C GLY A 428 4.73 -15.55 -9.54
N GLN A 429 5.40 -15.69 -10.67
CA GLN A 429 5.19 -14.83 -11.85
C GLN A 429 4.70 -15.56 -13.09
N GLU A 430 4.79 -16.90 -13.12
CA GLU A 430 4.38 -17.70 -14.28
C GLU A 430 2.87 -17.58 -14.54
N GLY A 431 2.51 -17.29 -15.78
CA GLY A 431 1.10 -17.11 -16.18
C GLY A 431 0.48 -15.77 -15.82
N ILE A 432 1.24 -14.83 -15.27
CA ILE A 432 0.79 -13.46 -15.02
C ILE A 432 1.34 -12.54 -16.10
N SER A 433 0.53 -11.60 -16.59
CA SER A 433 0.99 -10.57 -17.51
C SER A 433 0.28 -9.24 -17.32
N ILE A 434 0.98 -8.17 -17.70
CA ILE A 434 0.44 -6.83 -17.87
C ILE A 434 0.72 -6.34 -19.29
N GLY A 435 -0.33 -6.16 -20.11
CA GLY A 435 -0.19 -5.83 -21.52
C GLY A 435 0.72 -6.85 -22.25
N GLY A 436 0.54 -8.15 -22.01
CA GLY A 436 1.31 -9.23 -22.64
C GLY A 436 2.72 -9.46 -22.07
N GLN A 437 3.23 -8.54 -21.23
CA GLN A 437 4.56 -8.61 -20.66
C GLN A 437 4.56 -9.19 -19.23
N ALA A 438 5.65 -9.84 -18.83
CA ALA A 438 5.89 -10.35 -17.48
C ALA A 438 7.21 -9.79 -16.93
N PHE A 439 7.39 -9.82 -15.61
CA PHE A 439 8.68 -9.44 -15.03
C PHE A 439 9.73 -10.51 -15.29
N GLY A 440 10.94 -10.07 -15.65
CA GLY A 440 12.08 -10.94 -15.86
C GLY A 440 12.63 -11.53 -14.56
N ASP A 441 13.14 -12.77 -14.65
CA ASP A 441 13.82 -13.41 -13.53
C ASP A 441 15.09 -12.62 -13.17
N GLY A 442 15.12 -12.09 -11.95
CA GLY A 442 16.30 -11.41 -11.39
C GLY A 442 16.52 -9.96 -11.83
N SER A 443 15.67 -9.38 -12.69
CA SER A 443 15.82 -7.99 -13.17
C SER A 443 14.76 -7.02 -12.67
N CYS A 444 13.56 -7.50 -12.33
CA CYS A 444 12.37 -6.70 -12.05
C CYS A 444 11.93 -5.78 -13.21
N GLU A 445 12.42 -6.02 -14.42
CA GLU A 445 12.04 -5.32 -15.64
C GLU A 445 10.94 -6.10 -16.38
N LEU A 446 10.04 -5.41 -17.07
CA LEU A 446 9.06 -6.07 -17.93
C LEU A 446 9.73 -6.62 -19.21
N GLU A 447 9.52 -7.87 -19.49
CA GLU A 447 10.02 -8.60 -20.66
C GLU A 447 8.87 -9.10 -21.53
N GLY A 448 9.18 -9.36 -22.80
CA GLY A 448 8.21 -9.80 -23.79
C GLY A 448 7.68 -8.67 -24.68
N GLU A 449 6.90 -9.04 -25.66
CA GLU A 449 6.26 -8.07 -26.57
C GLU A 449 5.07 -7.42 -25.88
N GLU A 450 5.03 -6.08 -25.91
CA GLU A 450 3.92 -5.34 -25.35
C GLU A 450 2.68 -5.53 -26.22
N ASP A 451 1.61 -6.06 -25.63
CA ASP A 451 0.29 -6.20 -26.24
C ASP A 451 -0.65 -5.10 -25.70
N ARG A 452 -0.85 -4.06 -26.49
CA ARG A 452 -1.82 -3.00 -26.21
C ARG A 452 -3.12 -3.27 -26.95
N GLU A 453 -4.17 -3.51 -26.19
CA GLU A 453 -5.52 -3.58 -26.75
C GLU A 453 -5.93 -2.24 -27.37
N THR A 454 -6.52 -2.29 -28.56
CA THR A 454 -7.14 -1.12 -29.21
C THR A 454 -8.65 -1.20 -29.05
N ILE A 455 -9.25 -0.22 -28.40
CA ILE A 455 -10.69 -0.15 -28.13
C ILE A 455 -11.31 0.93 -29.01
N ALA A 456 -12.31 0.56 -29.82
CA ALA A 456 -13.03 1.50 -30.67
C ALA A 456 -13.92 2.43 -29.82
N VAL A 457 -13.94 3.72 -30.18
CA VAL A 457 -14.76 4.76 -29.54
C VAL A 457 -15.72 5.35 -30.57
N GLU A 458 -17.00 5.27 -30.28
CA GLU A 458 -18.05 5.86 -31.11
C GLU A 458 -18.87 6.87 -30.29
N ASN A 459 -18.86 8.13 -30.72
CA ASN A 459 -19.58 9.23 -30.05
C ASN A 459 -19.26 9.34 -28.53
N GLY A 460 -17.97 9.20 -28.15
CA GLY A 460 -17.52 9.25 -26.76
C GLY A 460 -17.90 8.00 -25.94
N ARG A 461 -18.25 6.89 -26.59
CA ARG A 461 -18.66 5.63 -25.99
C ARG A 461 -17.78 4.48 -26.44
N ALA A 462 -17.45 3.57 -25.53
CA ALA A 462 -16.77 2.32 -25.80
C ALA A 462 -17.42 1.16 -25.05
N GLU A 463 -17.37 -0.04 -25.64
CA GLU A 463 -17.75 -1.31 -24.99
C GLU A 463 -16.50 -2.10 -24.67
N VAL A 464 -16.35 -2.52 -23.42
CA VAL A 464 -15.14 -3.17 -22.92
C VAL A 464 -15.51 -4.46 -22.18
N GLY A 465 -14.94 -5.59 -22.63
CA GLY A 465 -15.06 -6.88 -21.95
C GLY A 465 -13.98 -7.06 -20.90
N ILE A 466 -14.35 -7.43 -19.67
CA ILE A 466 -13.43 -7.74 -18.59
C ILE A 466 -13.82 -9.07 -17.94
N ARG A 467 -12.86 -10.00 -17.84
CA ARG A 467 -13.08 -11.31 -17.24
C ARG A 467 -12.94 -11.27 -15.73
N ALA A 468 -13.45 -12.27 -15.05
CA ALA A 468 -13.27 -12.45 -13.63
C ALA A 468 -11.78 -12.44 -13.23
N SER A 469 -11.43 -11.82 -12.12
CA SER A 469 -10.06 -11.66 -11.63
C SER A 469 -9.13 -11.01 -12.66
N GLU A 470 -9.55 -9.86 -13.21
CA GLU A 470 -8.76 -9.04 -14.13
C GLU A 470 -8.89 -7.55 -13.81
N ALA A 471 -7.89 -6.80 -14.25
CA ALA A 471 -7.96 -5.35 -14.35
C ALA A 471 -7.56 -4.89 -15.76
N LEU A 472 -8.06 -3.72 -16.17
CA LEU A 472 -7.75 -3.12 -17.46
C LEU A 472 -7.49 -1.63 -17.28
N LEU A 473 -6.27 -1.20 -17.58
CA LEU A 473 -5.87 0.21 -17.58
C LEU A 473 -6.00 0.78 -18.99
N ILE A 474 -6.93 1.70 -19.18
CA ILE A 474 -7.25 2.36 -20.44
C ILE A 474 -6.61 3.75 -20.47
N TYR A 475 -5.93 4.09 -21.54
CA TYR A 475 -5.31 5.40 -21.81
C TYR A 475 -6.23 6.18 -22.76
N LEU A 476 -6.71 7.34 -22.30
CA LEU A 476 -7.69 8.18 -23.02
C LEU A 476 -7.06 9.15 -24.01
#